data_ca4684f53fe853a7521ee268ff468d75
#
_entry.id   ca4684f53fe853a7521ee268ff468d75
#
_cell.length_a   1.000
_cell.length_b   1.000
_cell.length_c   1.000
_cell.angle_alpha   90.00
_cell.angle_beta   90.00
_cell.angle_gamma   90.00
#
_symmetry.space_group_name_H-M   'P 1'
#
loop_
_entity.id
_entity.type
_entity.pdbx_description
1 polymer ?
#
loop_
_entity_poly.entity_id
_entity_poly.type
_entity_poly.pdbx_seq_one_letter_code
_entity_poly.pdbx_strand_id
1 'polypeptide(L)'
;MKAVKNDAEIAGFHAAMLRDGVAMVQFLKWLEEAVPQGGETEMSIDRKLHAFRAGQARFKGISFDTIAGYKEHGAIVHYEATPETDKALAPEGLLLLDSGAQYADGTTDITRTLALGPVSNDEMRDYTLVLKGHIGLTRACFPQGTCGTQLDVLARQTMWREGANFLHGTGHGVGAYLNVHEGPHQIRMNHVPTPLRPGMTVTDEPGIYRDGRYGIRTENTLLVVPYRTTEYGEFYTFEPLTLCPIDTRPIVRSLLTEEETEWLDNYHRTVYEKLSPLLDEEHRVWLKEKTKPLGN
;
A
#
# COMPACT_ATOMS: atom_id res chain seq x y z
N MET A 1 -21.87 2.49 13.01
CA MET A 1 -22.20 1.09 12.68
C MET A 1 -21.38 0.56 11.52
N LYS A 2 -21.31 1.21 10.35
CA LYS A 2 -20.53 0.72 9.18
C LYS A 2 -19.00 0.61 9.38
N ALA A 3 -18.42 1.43 10.26
CA ALA A 3 -16.98 1.42 10.48
C ALA A 3 -16.46 0.08 11.01
N VAL A 4 -17.22 -0.57 11.90
CA VAL A 4 -16.93 -1.92 12.41
C VAL A 4 -17.60 -2.92 11.49
N LYS A 5 -16.81 -3.64 10.72
CA LYS A 5 -17.25 -4.66 9.75
C LYS A 5 -17.71 -5.92 10.49
N ASN A 6 -18.79 -6.51 10.01
CA ASN A 6 -19.24 -7.83 10.45
C ASN A 6 -18.43 -8.95 9.77
N ASP A 7 -18.61 -10.18 10.19
CA ASP A 7 -17.84 -11.33 9.69
C ASP A 7 -17.99 -11.53 8.17
N ALA A 8 -19.16 -11.24 7.61
CA ALA A 8 -19.39 -11.35 6.17
C ALA A 8 -18.65 -10.25 5.38
N GLU A 9 -18.62 -9.02 5.90
CA GLU A 9 -17.85 -7.92 5.31
C GLU A 9 -16.34 -8.16 5.43
N ILE A 10 -15.87 -8.68 6.58
CA ILE A 10 -14.44 -9.05 6.75
C ILE A 10 -14.05 -10.16 5.76
N ALA A 11 -14.84 -11.20 5.65
CA ALA A 11 -14.62 -12.26 4.67
C ALA A 11 -14.65 -11.72 3.22
N GLY A 12 -15.50 -10.75 2.96
CA GLY A 12 -15.57 -10.03 1.68
C GLY A 12 -14.29 -9.26 1.38
N PHE A 13 -13.76 -8.51 2.36
CA PHE A 13 -12.46 -7.83 2.21
C PHE A 13 -11.32 -8.80 1.89
N HIS A 14 -11.20 -9.89 2.65
CA HIS A 14 -10.17 -10.91 2.35
C HIS A 14 -10.30 -11.45 0.92
N ALA A 15 -11.52 -11.75 0.47
CA ALA A 15 -11.75 -12.23 -0.87
C ALA A 15 -11.48 -11.17 -1.96
N ALA A 16 -11.81 -9.90 -1.72
CA ALA A 16 -11.49 -8.78 -2.60
C ALA A 16 -9.98 -8.58 -2.72
N MET A 17 -9.26 -8.60 -1.60
CA MET A 17 -7.80 -8.43 -1.58
C MET A 17 -7.04 -9.57 -2.28
N LEU A 18 -7.57 -10.80 -2.26
CA LEU A 18 -7.01 -11.91 -3.06
C LEU A 18 -7.14 -11.63 -4.55
N ARG A 19 -8.32 -11.20 -5.02
CA ARG A 19 -8.56 -10.88 -6.43
C ARG A 19 -7.74 -9.68 -6.89
N ASP A 20 -7.72 -8.62 -6.09
CA ASP A 20 -6.91 -7.44 -6.39
C ASP A 20 -5.42 -7.76 -6.40
N GLY A 21 -4.96 -8.59 -5.47
CA GLY A 21 -3.58 -9.08 -5.43
C GLY A 21 -3.17 -9.85 -6.69
N VAL A 22 -4.06 -10.70 -7.22
CA VAL A 22 -3.85 -11.38 -8.52
C VAL A 22 -3.73 -10.36 -9.65
N ALA A 23 -4.65 -9.39 -9.73
CA ALA A 23 -4.60 -8.33 -10.74
C ALA A 23 -3.32 -7.50 -10.65
N MET A 24 -2.91 -7.14 -9.42
CA MET A 24 -1.65 -6.39 -9.19
C MET A 24 -0.42 -7.20 -9.61
N VAL A 25 -0.34 -8.50 -9.31
CA VAL A 25 0.78 -9.36 -9.74
C VAL A 25 0.86 -9.42 -11.27
N GLN A 26 -0.27 -9.62 -11.94
CA GLN A 26 -0.34 -9.64 -13.41
C GLN A 26 0.11 -8.30 -14.01
N PHE A 27 -0.36 -7.21 -13.44
CA PHE A 27 0.01 -5.86 -13.86
C PHE A 27 1.50 -5.56 -13.61
N LEU A 28 2.03 -5.84 -12.42
CA LEU A 28 3.43 -5.55 -12.08
C LEU A 28 4.41 -6.32 -12.94
N LYS A 29 4.11 -7.60 -13.23
CA LYS A 29 4.92 -8.42 -14.14
C LYS A 29 4.89 -7.83 -15.55
N TRP A 30 3.70 -7.53 -16.05
CA TRP A 30 3.55 -6.90 -17.36
C TRP A 30 4.31 -5.54 -17.44
N LEU A 31 4.20 -4.69 -16.41
CA LEU A 31 4.86 -3.39 -16.38
C LEU A 31 6.39 -3.51 -16.46
N GLU A 32 6.96 -4.48 -15.74
CA GLU A 32 8.40 -4.75 -15.74
C GLU A 32 8.91 -5.17 -17.13
N GLU A 33 8.08 -5.84 -17.92
CA GLU A 33 8.40 -6.26 -19.29
C GLU A 33 8.13 -5.16 -20.31
N ALA A 34 7.07 -4.37 -20.15
CA ALA A 34 6.64 -3.38 -21.11
C ALA A 34 7.49 -2.09 -21.09
N VAL A 35 7.85 -1.59 -19.91
CA VAL A 35 8.59 -0.32 -19.77
C VAL A 35 9.91 -0.32 -20.53
N PRO A 36 10.76 -1.38 -20.47
CA PRO A 36 11.99 -1.41 -21.28
C PRO A 36 11.79 -1.41 -22.80
N GLN A 37 10.61 -1.83 -23.26
CA GLN A 37 10.26 -1.83 -24.68
C GLN A 37 9.82 -0.44 -25.18
N GLY A 38 9.45 0.46 -24.25
CA GLY A 38 8.96 1.80 -24.54
C GLY A 38 7.51 1.82 -25.02
N GLY A 39 6.97 3.04 -25.10
CA GLY A 39 5.60 3.27 -25.59
C GLY A 39 4.53 3.36 -24.50
N GLU A 40 4.85 2.97 -23.26
CA GLU A 40 3.92 3.10 -22.15
C GLU A 40 3.98 4.50 -21.52
N THR A 41 2.83 4.99 -21.06
CA THR A 41 2.65 6.29 -20.42
C THR A 41 1.86 6.13 -19.12
N GLU A 42 1.81 7.17 -18.29
CA GLU A 42 1.01 7.17 -17.05
C GLU A 42 -0.46 6.79 -17.30
N MET A 43 -1.07 7.35 -18.36
CA MET A 43 -2.45 7.00 -18.74
C MET A 43 -2.57 5.59 -19.34
N SER A 44 -1.55 5.10 -20.05
CA SER A 44 -1.62 3.77 -20.67
C SER A 44 -1.55 2.67 -19.62
N ILE A 45 -0.72 2.84 -18.59
CA ILE A 45 -0.59 1.87 -17.51
C ILE A 45 -1.84 1.86 -16.61
N ASP A 46 -2.50 3.00 -16.40
CA ASP A 46 -3.79 3.06 -15.71
C ASP A 46 -4.85 2.20 -16.44
N ARG A 47 -5.01 2.42 -17.75
CA ARG A 47 -5.92 1.59 -18.56
C ARG A 47 -5.58 0.10 -18.50
N LYS A 48 -4.29 -0.23 -18.45
CA LYS A 48 -3.84 -1.63 -18.35
C LYS A 48 -4.17 -2.24 -16.99
N LEU A 49 -3.93 -1.51 -15.90
CA LEU A 49 -4.29 -1.94 -14.55
C LEU A 49 -5.81 -2.15 -14.42
N HIS A 50 -6.59 -1.19 -14.94
CA HIS A 50 -8.04 -1.32 -14.99
C HIS A 50 -8.47 -2.61 -15.72
N ALA A 51 -7.83 -2.96 -16.84
CA ALA A 51 -8.16 -4.17 -17.59
C ALA A 51 -7.86 -5.46 -16.79
N PHE A 52 -6.75 -5.53 -16.05
CA PHE A 52 -6.45 -6.67 -15.18
C PHE A 52 -7.45 -6.80 -14.03
N ARG A 53 -7.84 -5.68 -13.41
CA ARG A 53 -8.88 -5.67 -12.36
C ARG A 53 -10.25 -6.05 -12.90
N ALA A 54 -10.63 -5.54 -14.09
CA ALA A 54 -11.88 -5.87 -14.75
C ALA A 54 -12.00 -7.35 -15.14
N GLY A 55 -10.89 -8.03 -15.34
CA GLY A 55 -10.84 -9.49 -15.55
C GLY A 55 -11.11 -10.31 -14.28
N GLN A 56 -11.11 -9.70 -13.10
CA GLN A 56 -11.36 -10.39 -11.83
C GLN A 56 -12.85 -10.54 -11.55
N ALA A 57 -13.21 -11.67 -10.92
CA ALA A 57 -14.58 -11.92 -10.51
C ALA A 57 -15.09 -10.83 -9.56
N ARG A 58 -16.39 -10.47 -9.70
CA ARG A 58 -17.08 -9.49 -8.88
C ARG A 58 -16.62 -8.04 -9.02
N PHE A 59 -15.74 -7.71 -9.95
CA PHE A 59 -15.33 -6.33 -10.24
C PHE A 59 -16.55 -5.47 -10.62
N LYS A 60 -16.60 -4.24 -10.12
CA LYS A 60 -17.69 -3.28 -10.35
C LYS A 60 -17.21 -1.91 -10.85
N GLY A 61 -15.92 -1.65 -10.77
CA GLY A 61 -15.31 -0.39 -11.16
C GLY A 61 -14.07 -0.09 -10.33
N ILE A 62 -13.47 1.05 -10.56
CA ILE A 62 -12.40 1.59 -9.70
C ILE A 62 -12.99 2.17 -8.42
N SER A 63 -12.23 2.17 -7.33
CA SER A 63 -12.64 2.78 -6.07
C SER A 63 -12.38 4.29 -6.03
N PHE A 64 -11.40 4.75 -6.80
CA PHE A 64 -11.05 6.15 -7.05
C PHE A 64 -10.19 6.25 -8.33
N ASP A 65 -10.00 7.46 -8.85
CA ASP A 65 -9.18 7.70 -10.04
C ASP A 65 -7.71 7.39 -9.73
N THR A 66 -7.07 6.58 -10.59
CA THR A 66 -5.70 6.09 -10.37
C THR A 66 -4.70 7.24 -10.36
N ILE A 67 -3.84 7.28 -9.36
CA ILE A 67 -2.67 8.15 -9.30
C ILE A 67 -1.48 7.38 -9.87
N ALA A 68 -1.05 7.70 -11.07
CA ALA A 68 0.12 7.11 -11.72
C ALA A 68 1.14 8.22 -11.95
N GLY A 69 1.95 8.54 -10.93
CA GLY A 69 2.90 9.65 -10.97
C GLY A 69 4.33 9.18 -11.22
N TYR A 70 4.84 9.38 -12.44
CA TYR A 70 6.21 9.04 -12.79
C TYR A 70 7.17 10.21 -12.52
N LYS A 71 8.27 9.92 -11.78
CA LYS A 71 9.28 10.91 -11.37
C LYS A 71 8.63 12.10 -10.63
N GLU A 72 8.82 13.34 -11.15
CA GLU A 72 8.32 14.56 -10.53
C GLU A 72 6.79 14.61 -10.38
N HIS A 73 6.02 13.92 -11.22
CA HIS A 73 4.57 13.81 -11.06
C HIS A 73 4.18 13.06 -9.78
N GLY A 74 4.99 12.10 -9.34
CA GLY A 74 4.81 11.42 -8.05
C GLY A 74 4.91 12.36 -6.84
N ALA A 75 5.54 13.54 -6.98
CA ALA A 75 5.60 14.54 -5.91
C ALA A 75 4.26 15.26 -5.66
N ILE A 76 3.31 15.15 -6.58
CA ILE A 76 1.95 15.69 -6.45
C ILE A 76 1.08 14.62 -5.82
N VAL A 77 0.70 14.81 -4.55
CA VAL A 77 0.04 13.78 -3.70
C VAL A 77 -1.19 13.16 -4.35
N HIS A 78 -2.02 14.00 -5.00
CA HIS A 78 -3.22 13.59 -5.74
C HIS A 78 -3.05 13.91 -7.23
N TYR A 79 -1.98 13.40 -7.83
CA TYR A 79 -1.73 13.60 -9.26
C TYR A 79 -2.76 12.83 -10.09
N GLU A 80 -3.28 13.51 -11.10
CA GLU A 80 -4.14 12.92 -12.12
C GLU A 80 -3.53 13.22 -13.50
N ALA A 81 -3.18 12.16 -14.22
CA ALA A 81 -2.65 12.30 -15.57
C ALA A 81 -3.77 12.72 -16.54
N THR A 82 -3.52 13.79 -17.30
CA THR A 82 -4.40 14.25 -18.39
C THR A 82 -3.69 14.08 -19.73
N PRO A 83 -4.39 14.16 -20.88
CA PRO A 83 -3.74 14.09 -22.18
C PRO A 83 -2.61 15.10 -22.36
N GLU A 84 -2.68 16.26 -21.68
CA GLU A 84 -1.68 17.33 -21.73
C GLU A 84 -0.48 17.06 -20.84
N THR A 85 -0.65 16.32 -19.76
CA THR A 85 0.39 16.03 -18.76
C THR A 85 0.93 14.60 -18.85
N ASP A 86 0.28 13.73 -19.63
CA ASP A 86 0.61 12.29 -19.76
C ASP A 86 2.08 12.09 -20.12
N LYS A 87 2.82 11.44 -19.23
CA LYS A 87 4.25 11.28 -19.34
C LYS A 87 4.63 9.88 -19.78
N ALA A 88 5.52 9.80 -20.78
CA ALA A 88 6.10 8.54 -21.19
C ALA A 88 7.01 7.95 -20.11
N LEU A 89 6.84 6.66 -19.84
CA LEU A 89 7.68 5.91 -18.90
C LEU A 89 8.99 5.50 -19.57
N ALA A 90 10.05 5.50 -18.78
CA ALA A 90 11.37 5.02 -19.19
C ALA A 90 11.93 4.05 -18.15
N PRO A 91 12.87 3.14 -18.50
CA PRO A 91 13.45 2.18 -17.57
C PRO A 91 14.45 2.85 -16.61
N GLU A 92 13.99 3.85 -15.85
CA GLU A 92 14.75 4.61 -14.86
C GLU A 92 13.80 5.31 -13.88
N GLY A 93 14.28 5.63 -12.66
CA GLY A 93 13.54 6.42 -11.68
C GLY A 93 12.36 5.68 -11.04
N LEU A 94 11.54 6.43 -10.29
CA LEU A 94 10.41 5.92 -9.52
C LEU A 94 9.07 6.22 -10.19
N LEU A 95 8.16 5.26 -10.12
CA LEU A 95 6.74 5.40 -10.40
C LEU A 95 5.97 5.22 -9.08
N LEU A 96 5.24 6.23 -8.65
CA LEU A 96 4.23 6.12 -7.60
C LEU A 96 2.91 5.71 -8.25
N LEU A 97 2.37 4.57 -7.85
CA LEU A 97 1.10 4.05 -8.34
C LEU A 97 0.16 3.80 -7.18
N ASP A 98 -0.87 4.63 -7.07
CA ASP A 98 -1.94 4.54 -6.08
C ASP A 98 -3.26 4.29 -6.78
N SER A 99 -3.97 3.22 -6.38
CA SER A 99 -5.12 2.73 -7.12
C SER A 99 -5.96 1.77 -6.29
N GLY A 100 -7.20 1.60 -6.69
CA GLY A 100 -8.07 0.66 -6.03
C GLY A 100 -9.26 0.21 -6.89
N ALA A 101 -9.97 -0.79 -6.42
CA ALA A 101 -11.13 -1.36 -7.08
C ALA A 101 -12.33 -1.53 -6.15
N GLN A 102 -13.50 -1.44 -6.71
CA GLN A 102 -14.76 -1.87 -6.12
C GLN A 102 -15.05 -3.29 -6.58
N TYR A 103 -15.02 -4.23 -5.65
CA TYR A 103 -15.59 -5.57 -5.81
C TYR A 103 -16.91 -5.63 -5.05
N ALA A 104 -17.87 -6.43 -5.52
CA ALA A 104 -19.21 -6.50 -4.89
C ALA A 104 -19.20 -6.90 -3.40
N ASP A 105 -18.07 -7.34 -2.88
CA ASP A 105 -17.85 -7.79 -1.50
C ASP A 105 -16.71 -7.05 -0.77
N GLY A 106 -16.09 -6.06 -1.39
CA GLY A 106 -15.07 -5.24 -0.73
C GLY A 106 -14.50 -4.15 -1.63
N THR A 107 -13.93 -3.14 -1.00
CA THR A 107 -13.22 -2.03 -1.66
C THR A 107 -11.73 -2.19 -1.41
N THR A 108 -10.89 -1.99 -2.44
CA THR A 108 -9.43 -2.01 -2.28
C THR A 108 -8.84 -0.64 -2.45
N ASP A 109 -7.73 -0.42 -1.78
CA ASP A 109 -6.92 0.77 -1.76
C ASP A 109 -5.46 0.35 -1.54
N ILE A 110 -4.57 0.74 -2.45
CA ILE A 110 -3.16 0.34 -2.41
C ILE A 110 -2.28 1.34 -3.11
N THR A 111 -1.18 1.72 -2.46
CA THR A 111 -0.08 2.39 -3.14
C THR A 111 1.18 1.52 -3.16
N ARG A 112 1.83 1.45 -4.32
CA ARG A 112 3.19 0.96 -4.48
C ARG A 112 4.03 1.98 -5.21
N THR A 113 5.22 2.25 -4.69
CA THR A 113 6.26 2.98 -5.42
C THR A 113 7.22 1.96 -6.01
N LEU A 114 7.44 2.05 -7.32
CA LEU A 114 8.15 1.04 -8.12
C LEU A 114 9.40 1.67 -8.75
N ALA A 115 10.54 1.01 -8.63
CA ALA A 115 11.73 1.39 -9.39
C ALA A 115 11.62 0.82 -10.81
N LEU A 116 11.43 1.69 -11.81
CA LEU A 116 11.36 1.26 -13.22
C LEU A 116 12.74 0.92 -13.80
N GLY A 117 13.81 1.27 -13.09
CA GLY A 117 15.20 1.00 -13.43
C GLY A 117 16.13 1.62 -12.37
N PRO A 118 17.33 2.10 -12.73
CA PRO A 118 18.23 2.76 -11.79
C PRO A 118 17.57 3.95 -11.08
N VAL A 119 17.79 4.05 -9.78
CA VAL A 119 17.34 5.14 -8.91
C VAL A 119 18.53 5.75 -8.15
N SER A 120 18.42 7.00 -7.74
CA SER A 120 19.45 7.71 -6.98
C SER A 120 19.51 7.25 -5.52
N ASN A 121 20.63 7.55 -4.85
CA ASN A 121 20.78 7.28 -3.42
C ASN A 121 19.74 8.02 -2.57
N ASP A 122 19.34 9.24 -2.97
CA ASP A 122 18.28 9.99 -2.28
C ASP A 122 16.92 9.27 -2.38
N GLU A 123 16.56 8.78 -3.58
CA GLU A 123 15.33 8.02 -3.80
C GLU A 123 15.34 6.72 -2.98
N MET A 124 16.45 5.99 -2.97
CA MET A 124 16.59 4.75 -2.19
C MET A 124 16.45 5.02 -0.68
N ARG A 125 17.08 6.08 -0.18
CA ARG A 125 17.00 6.47 1.21
C ARG A 125 15.58 6.86 1.61
N ASP A 126 14.95 7.77 0.86
CA ASP A 126 13.58 8.23 1.14
C ASP A 126 12.57 7.08 1.02
N TYR A 127 12.75 6.18 0.04
CA TYR A 127 11.95 4.95 -0.09
C TYR A 127 12.03 4.08 1.17
N THR A 128 13.24 3.88 1.66
CA THR A 128 13.46 3.05 2.86
C THR A 128 12.88 3.72 4.10
N LEU A 129 12.95 5.04 4.24
CA LEU A 129 12.35 5.77 5.35
C LEU A 129 10.81 5.66 5.35
N VAL A 130 10.17 5.75 4.19
CA VAL A 130 8.73 5.55 4.05
C VAL A 130 8.35 4.12 4.43
N LEU A 131 9.06 3.13 3.93
CA LEU A 131 8.84 1.71 4.28
C LEU A 131 8.99 1.48 5.79
N LYS A 132 9.98 2.06 6.45
CA LYS A 132 10.15 1.98 7.91
C LYS A 132 8.96 2.59 8.66
N GLY A 133 8.44 3.71 8.18
CA GLY A 133 7.24 4.33 8.73
C GLY A 133 6.01 3.42 8.60
N HIS A 134 5.80 2.85 7.42
CA HIS A 134 4.75 1.87 7.15
C HIS A 134 4.86 0.65 8.07
N ILE A 135 6.04 0.04 8.18
CA ILE A 135 6.28 -1.10 9.07
C ILE A 135 6.03 -0.72 10.54
N GLY A 136 6.47 0.48 10.96
CA GLY A 136 6.32 0.96 12.32
C GLY A 136 4.86 1.07 12.76
N LEU A 137 3.98 1.57 11.87
CA LEU A 137 2.56 1.66 12.14
C LEU A 137 1.87 0.29 12.04
N THR A 138 2.12 -0.47 10.98
CA THR A 138 1.49 -1.79 10.79
C THR A 138 1.77 -2.76 11.97
N ARG A 139 2.94 -2.67 12.60
CA ARG A 139 3.33 -3.50 13.76
C ARG A 139 2.77 -3.00 15.10
N ALA A 140 2.01 -1.92 15.12
CA ALA A 140 1.53 -1.33 16.36
C ALA A 140 0.65 -2.30 17.15
N CYS A 141 0.93 -2.39 18.46
CA CYS A 141 0.03 -2.97 19.46
C CYS A 141 -0.43 -1.84 20.37
N PHE A 142 -1.72 -1.74 20.61
CA PHE A 142 -2.29 -0.61 21.33
C PHE A 142 -3.47 -1.02 22.21
N PRO A 143 -3.67 -0.37 23.37
CA PRO A 143 -4.79 -0.67 24.26
C PRO A 143 -6.13 -0.19 23.66
N GLN A 144 -7.21 -0.85 24.08
CA GLN A 144 -8.57 -0.42 23.83
C GLN A 144 -8.75 1.08 24.17
N GLY A 145 -9.45 1.81 23.31
CA GLY A 145 -9.69 3.25 23.46
C GLY A 145 -8.66 4.13 22.74
N THR A 146 -7.61 3.55 22.15
CA THR A 146 -6.62 4.31 21.36
C THR A 146 -7.25 4.86 20.10
N CYS A 147 -7.06 6.15 19.86
CA CYS A 147 -7.44 6.83 18.62
C CYS A 147 -6.27 6.82 17.62
N GLY A 148 -6.59 6.89 16.33
CA GLY A 148 -5.56 6.89 15.27
C GLY A 148 -4.55 8.05 15.40
N THR A 149 -4.95 9.20 15.95
CA THR A 149 -4.03 10.31 16.24
C THR A 149 -2.85 9.91 17.14
N GLN A 150 -3.06 8.98 18.06
CA GLN A 150 -1.99 8.49 18.96
C GLN A 150 -1.00 7.57 18.25
N LEU A 151 -1.42 6.95 17.15
CA LEU A 151 -0.61 6.00 16.36
C LEU A 151 0.10 6.67 15.18
N ASP A 152 -0.37 7.83 14.71
CA ASP A 152 0.15 8.54 13.54
C ASP A 152 1.67 8.78 13.61
N VAL A 153 2.19 9.08 14.81
CA VAL A 153 3.61 9.31 15.02
C VAL A 153 4.49 8.10 14.67
N LEU A 154 3.95 6.88 14.77
CA LEU A 154 4.70 5.66 14.46
C LEU A 154 5.10 5.60 12.97
N ALA A 155 4.24 6.10 12.10
CA ALA A 155 4.53 6.19 10.67
C ALA A 155 5.49 7.36 10.34
N ARG A 156 5.51 8.44 11.17
CA ARG A 156 6.27 9.67 10.87
C ARG A 156 7.65 9.69 11.49
N GLN A 157 7.86 8.98 12.60
CA GLN A 157 9.05 9.13 13.45
C GLN A 157 10.36 8.93 12.70
N THR A 158 10.42 7.95 11.79
CA THR A 158 11.63 7.69 11.00
C THR A 158 11.97 8.83 10.05
N MET A 159 10.96 9.42 9.43
CA MET A 159 11.09 10.57 8.52
C MET A 159 11.44 11.85 9.28
N TRP A 160 10.82 12.10 10.44
CA TRP A 160 11.10 13.29 11.25
C TRP A 160 12.56 13.35 11.74
N ARG A 161 13.15 12.20 12.07
CA ARG A 161 14.59 12.13 12.44
C ARG A 161 15.52 12.62 11.34
N GLU A 162 15.05 12.52 10.09
CA GLU A 162 15.77 12.95 8.88
C GLU A 162 15.27 14.30 8.34
N GLY A 163 14.42 15.00 9.10
CA GLY A 163 13.86 16.29 8.71
C GLY A 163 12.85 16.23 7.57
N ALA A 164 12.32 15.04 7.26
CA ALA A 164 11.27 14.84 6.26
C ALA A 164 9.90 14.69 6.92
N ASN A 165 8.83 15.08 6.21
CA ASN A 165 7.45 14.99 6.67
C ASN A 165 6.50 14.92 5.47
N PHE A 166 5.27 14.44 5.72
CA PHE A 166 4.15 14.54 4.79
C PHE A 166 2.96 15.21 5.46
N LEU A 167 2.10 15.89 4.68
CA LEU A 167 1.05 16.75 5.19
C LEU A 167 -0.35 16.12 5.12
N HIS A 168 -0.52 15.02 4.39
CA HIS A 168 -1.79 14.28 4.37
C HIS A 168 -1.97 13.38 5.59
N GLY A 169 -3.14 12.77 5.76
CA GLY A 169 -3.37 11.77 6.79
C GLY A 169 -2.54 10.51 6.52
N THR A 170 -2.14 9.81 7.57
CA THR A 170 -1.43 8.52 7.45
C THR A 170 -2.37 7.39 7.09
N GLY A 171 -3.67 7.55 7.35
CA GLY A 171 -4.66 6.55 7.00
C GLY A 171 -6.10 6.97 7.31
N HIS A 172 -7.03 6.31 6.64
CA HIS A 172 -8.47 6.52 6.73
C HIS A 172 -9.22 5.20 6.74
N GLY A 173 -10.44 5.20 7.22
CA GLY A 173 -11.32 4.02 7.11
C GLY A 173 -11.69 3.74 5.65
N VAL A 174 -11.93 2.46 5.34
CA VAL A 174 -12.36 1.99 4.02
C VAL A 174 -13.72 1.32 4.14
N GLY A 175 -14.65 1.64 3.23
CA GLY A 175 -15.99 1.07 3.20
C GLY A 175 -16.03 -0.33 2.54
N ALA A 176 -16.93 -1.20 2.97
CA ALA A 176 -17.17 -2.50 2.34
C ALA A 176 -18.10 -2.34 1.13
N TYR A 177 -17.55 -2.29 -0.08
CA TYR A 177 -18.30 -1.94 -1.31
C TYR A 177 -18.97 -0.56 -1.19
N LEU A 178 -18.27 0.36 -0.57
CA LEU A 178 -18.69 1.73 -0.33
C LEU A 178 -17.51 2.68 -0.62
N ASN A 179 -17.58 3.92 -0.11
CA ASN A 179 -16.54 4.90 -0.33
C ASN A 179 -15.16 4.39 0.15
N VAL A 180 -14.15 4.61 -0.67
CA VAL A 180 -12.75 4.31 -0.29
C VAL A 180 -12.39 5.09 0.98
N HIS A 181 -12.74 6.37 1.08
CA HIS A 181 -12.64 7.16 2.29
C HIS A 181 -13.93 7.05 3.12
N GLU A 182 -13.93 6.18 4.13
CA GLU A 182 -15.09 5.99 5.01
C GLU A 182 -14.69 6.18 6.49
N GLY A 183 -15.13 7.32 7.05
CA GLY A 183 -14.95 7.59 8.49
C GLY A 183 -15.85 6.72 9.40
N PRO A 184 -15.85 7.00 10.71
CA PRO A 184 -15.37 8.23 11.36
C PRO A 184 -13.91 8.22 11.83
N HIS A 185 -13.24 7.07 11.85
CA HIS A 185 -11.86 6.92 12.31
C HIS A 185 -10.85 7.30 11.23
N GLN A 186 -9.72 7.85 11.65
CA GLN A 186 -8.58 8.21 10.79
C GLN A 186 -7.29 8.09 11.60
N ILE A 187 -6.17 7.83 10.92
CA ILE A 187 -4.82 7.96 11.49
C ILE A 187 -4.21 9.22 10.90
N ARG A 188 -4.06 10.27 11.72
CA ARG A 188 -3.57 11.58 11.30
C ARG A 188 -3.14 12.44 12.48
N MET A 189 -2.31 13.47 12.22
CA MET A 189 -1.83 14.38 13.26
C MET A 189 -2.97 15.15 13.96
N ASN A 190 -3.99 15.56 13.23
CA ASN A 190 -5.11 16.29 13.83
C ASN A 190 -5.95 15.31 14.67
N HIS A 191 -6.39 15.78 15.84
CA HIS A 191 -7.17 14.94 16.75
C HIS A 191 -8.51 14.49 16.13
N VAL A 192 -8.70 13.17 16.05
CA VAL A 192 -9.96 12.52 15.69
C VAL A 192 -10.36 11.65 16.86
N PRO A 193 -11.43 11.99 17.60
CA PRO A 193 -11.77 11.35 18.88
C PRO A 193 -12.45 9.99 18.73
N THR A 194 -12.27 9.31 17.62
CA THR A 194 -12.86 7.99 17.37
C THR A 194 -11.84 6.90 17.65
N PRO A 195 -12.02 6.08 18.69
CA PRO A 195 -11.11 5.00 18.98
C PRO A 195 -11.21 3.89 17.94
N LEU A 196 -10.06 3.30 17.61
CA LEU A 196 -9.97 2.12 16.77
C LEU A 196 -10.54 0.90 17.50
N ARG A 197 -11.28 0.06 16.80
CA ARG A 197 -11.93 -1.15 17.34
C ARG A 197 -11.71 -2.34 16.38
N PRO A 198 -11.64 -3.57 16.91
CA PRO A 198 -11.65 -4.77 16.07
C PRO A 198 -12.78 -4.75 15.05
N GLY A 199 -12.49 -5.16 13.83
CA GLY A 199 -13.39 -5.10 12.68
C GLY A 199 -13.37 -3.77 11.92
N MET A 200 -12.64 -2.75 12.36
CA MET A 200 -12.41 -1.54 11.56
C MET A 200 -11.28 -1.78 10.54
N THR A 201 -11.50 -1.33 9.30
CA THR A 201 -10.47 -1.25 8.27
C THR A 201 -9.88 0.15 8.23
N VAL A 202 -8.58 0.27 8.03
CA VAL A 202 -7.89 1.56 7.94
C VAL A 202 -6.69 1.44 7.01
N THR A 203 -6.37 2.48 6.23
CA THR A 203 -5.15 2.53 5.43
C THR A 203 -3.93 2.89 6.29
N ASP A 204 -2.75 2.53 5.81
CA ASP A 204 -1.44 2.91 6.34
C ASP A 204 -0.58 3.34 5.15
N GLU A 205 -0.52 4.66 4.90
CA GLU A 205 -0.04 5.26 3.65
C GLU A 205 0.97 6.42 3.86
N PRO A 206 2.02 6.26 4.67
CA PRO A 206 3.05 7.28 4.80
C PRO A 206 3.73 7.58 3.46
N GLY A 207 4.22 8.81 3.29
CA GLY A 207 4.91 9.22 2.07
C GLY A 207 6.00 10.25 2.28
N ILE A 208 6.84 10.44 1.26
CA ILE A 208 7.79 11.56 1.10
C ILE A 208 7.62 12.10 -0.31
N TYR A 209 7.50 13.42 -0.43
CA TYR A 209 7.28 14.12 -1.69
C TYR A 209 8.33 15.19 -1.86
N ARG A 210 9.17 15.05 -2.90
CA ARG A 210 10.24 15.99 -3.25
C ARG A 210 9.80 16.78 -4.48
N ASP A 211 9.28 17.97 -4.26
CA ASP A 211 8.77 18.83 -5.32
C ASP A 211 9.73 18.93 -6.51
N GLY A 212 9.17 18.77 -7.71
CA GLY A 212 9.94 18.76 -8.98
C GLY A 212 10.90 17.58 -9.16
N ARG A 213 10.88 16.56 -8.26
CA ARG A 213 11.81 15.42 -8.32
C ARG A 213 11.10 14.07 -8.33
N TYR A 214 10.46 13.68 -7.24
CA TYR A 214 9.79 12.37 -7.07
C TYR A 214 8.85 12.36 -5.87
N GLY A 215 7.92 11.43 -5.87
CA GLY A 215 7.12 11.06 -4.70
C GLY A 215 7.22 9.58 -4.40
N ILE A 216 7.08 9.26 -3.12
CA ILE A 216 7.11 7.90 -2.58
C ILE A 216 5.96 7.76 -1.60
N ARG A 217 5.12 6.75 -1.78
CA ARG A 217 4.08 6.30 -0.85
C ARG A 217 4.08 4.78 -0.83
N THR A 218 3.99 4.19 0.33
CA THR A 218 3.76 2.75 0.51
C THR A 218 2.51 2.58 1.33
N GLU A 219 1.55 1.82 0.80
CA GLU A 219 0.24 1.69 1.43
C GLU A 219 -0.27 0.27 1.45
N ASN A 220 -0.84 -0.11 2.58
CA ASN A 220 -1.72 -1.26 2.74
C ASN A 220 -3.03 -0.86 3.44
N THR A 221 -4.12 -1.49 3.07
CA THR A 221 -5.32 -1.55 3.91
C THR A 221 -5.10 -2.56 5.02
N LEU A 222 -5.38 -2.15 6.26
CA LEU A 222 -5.22 -2.93 7.48
C LEU A 222 -6.59 -3.23 8.12
N LEU A 223 -6.71 -4.36 8.80
CA LEU A 223 -7.84 -4.69 9.67
C LEU A 223 -7.39 -4.59 11.13
N VAL A 224 -8.13 -3.89 11.96
CA VAL A 224 -7.94 -3.91 13.41
C VAL A 224 -8.44 -5.25 13.96
N VAL A 225 -7.57 -5.98 14.65
CA VAL A 225 -7.88 -7.30 15.23
C VAL A 225 -7.54 -7.35 16.72
N PRO A 226 -8.20 -8.22 17.53
CA PRO A 226 -7.78 -8.48 18.89
C PRO A 226 -6.34 -9.03 18.92
N TYR A 227 -5.56 -8.63 19.91
CA TYR A 227 -4.19 -9.14 20.11
C TYR A 227 -4.08 -9.98 21.36
N ARG A 228 -4.32 -9.38 22.53
CA ARG A 228 -4.30 -10.07 23.83
C ARG A 228 -5.06 -9.29 24.89
N THR A 229 -5.46 -9.99 25.95
CA THR A 229 -5.98 -9.38 27.18
C THR A 229 -4.94 -9.52 28.29
N THR A 230 -4.73 -8.46 29.06
CA THR A 230 -3.81 -8.41 30.19
C THR A 230 -4.53 -7.80 31.41
N GLU A 231 -3.84 -7.67 32.54
CA GLU A 231 -4.32 -6.91 33.70
C GLU A 231 -4.62 -5.43 33.42
N TYR A 232 -4.04 -4.88 32.32
CA TYR A 232 -4.30 -3.51 31.84
C TYR A 232 -5.46 -3.41 30.85
N GLY A 233 -6.16 -4.52 30.55
CA GLY A 233 -7.30 -4.57 29.65
C GLY A 233 -6.98 -5.22 28.30
N GLU A 234 -7.84 -4.93 27.31
CA GLU A 234 -7.74 -5.46 25.95
C GLU A 234 -6.73 -4.68 25.12
N PHE A 235 -5.95 -5.40 24.33
CA PHE A 235 -5.02 -4.85 23.34
C PHE A 235 -5.39 -5.31 21.94
N TYR A 236 -5.19 -4.44 20.98
CA TYR A 236 -5.44 -4.67 19.55
C TYR A 236 -4.15 -4.52 18.75
N THR A 237 -4.17 -5.02 17.52
CA THR A 237 -3.11 -4.87 16.54
C THR A 237 -3.71 -4.78 15.14
N PHE A 238 -2.86 -4.71 14.12
CA PHE A 238 -3.27 -4.68 12.73
C PHE A 238 -2.94 -5.99 12.01
N GLU A 239 -3.87 -6.44 11.16
CA GLU A 239 -3.66 -7.46 10.16
C GLU A 239 -3.61 -6.79 8.78
N PRO A 240 -2.50 -6.89 8.02
CA PRO A 240 -2.47 -6.44 6.64
C PRO A 240 -3.44 -7.23 5.75
N LEU A 241 -4.41 -6.54 5.15
CA LEU A 241 -5.35 -7.14 4.20
C LEU A 241 -4.80 -7.13 2.78
N THR A 242 -4.08 -6.06 2.40
CA THR A 242 -3.49 -5.88 1.07
C THR A 242 -2.46 -6.97 0.79
N LEU A 243 -2.57 -7.62 -0.36
CA LEU A 243 -1.70 -8.69 -0.82
C LEU A 243 -1.00 -8.28 -2.12
N CYS A 244 0.15 -7.63 -1.99
CA CYS A 244 0.95 -7.20 -3.14
C CYS A 244 2.42 -7.08 -2.70
N PRO A 245 3.40 -7.58 -3.48
CA PRO A 245 4.80 -7.43 -3.10
C PRO A 245 5.20 -5.95 -3.01
N ILE A 246 6.06 -5.64 -2.05
CA ILE A 246 6.75 -4.35 -1.92
C ILE A 246 8.05 -4.45 -2.71
N ASP A 247 8.34 -3.45 -3.55
CA ASP A 247 9.58 -3.47 -4.36
C ASP A 247 10.81 -3.39 -3.46
N THR A 248 11.66 -4.41 -3.51
CA THR A 248 12.87 -4.48 -2.68
C THR A 248 14.10 -3.85 -3.32
N ARG A 249 14.03 -3.51 -4.62
CA ARG A 249 15.17 -2.96 -5.37
C ARG A 249 15.66 -1.60 -4.83
N PRO A 250 14.77 -0.66 -4.43
CA PRO A 250 15.21 0.62 -3.90
C PRO A 250 15.49 0.61 -2.40
N ILE A 251 15.48 -0.54 -1.74
CA ILE A 251 15.73 -0.61 -0.29
C ILE A 251 17.23 -0.49 0.04
N VAL A 252 17.57 0.44 0.92
CA VAL A 252 18.88 0.52 1.58
C VAL A 252 18.87 -0.41 2.80
N ARG A 253 19.32 -1.65 2.63
CA ARG A 253 19.27 -2.70 3.67
C ARG A 253 19.86 -2.28 5.02
N SER A 254 20.96 -1.53 5.00
CA SER A 254 21.63 -1.07 6.22
C SER A 254 20.81 -0.09 7.06
N LEU A 255 19.71 0.45 6.52
CA LEU A 255 18.78 1.31 7.26
C LEU A 255 17.67 0.53 7.96
N LEU A 256 17.43 -0.72 7.56
CA LEU A 256 16.43 -1.59 8.22
C LEU A 256 17.05 -2.26 9.45
N THR A 257 16.24 -2.38 10.50
CA THR A 257 16.55 -3.26 11.64
C THR A 257 16.25 -4.72 11.28
N GLU A 258 16.75 -5.65 12.10
CA GLU A 258 16.43 -7.07 11.95
C GLU A 258 14.90 -7.31 12.02
N GLU A 259 14.22 -6.68 12.96
CA GLU A 259 12.76 -6.80 13.13
C GLU A 259 11.98 -6.23 11.93
N GLU A 260 12.44 -5.15 11.32
CA GLU A 260 11.82 -4.58 10.11
C GLU A 260 12.04 -5.49 8.90
N THR A 261 13.23 -6.08 8.78
CA THR A 261 13.55 -7.08 7.75
C THR A 261 12.69 -8.34 7.92
N GLU A 262 12.59 -8.87 9.14
CA GLU A 262 11.76 -10.02 9.46
C GLU A 262 10.27 -9.75 9.15
N TRP A 263 9.78 -8.57 9.46
CA TRP A 263 8.41 -8.19 9.12
C TRP A 263 8.17 -8.23 7.61
N LEU A 264 9.06 -7.62 6.82
CA LEU A 264 8.94 -7.60 5.36
C LEU A 264 9.01 -9.00 4.75
N ASP A 265 9.94 -9.83 5.22
CA ASP A 265 10.07 -11.23 4.78
C ASP A 265 8.81 -12.04 5.11
N ASN A 266 8.23 -11.85 6.30
CA ASN A 266 6.98 -12.48 6.73
C ASN A 266 5.77 -11.99 5.90
N TYR A 267 5.70 -10.69 5.62
CA TYR A 267 4.67 -10.12 4.74
C TYR A 267 4.77 -10.71 3.33
N HIS A 268 5.96 -10.74 2.74
CA HIS A 268 6.20 -11.32 1.43
C HIS A 268 5.88 -12.81 1.38
N ARG A 269 6.22 -13.57 2.42
CA ARG A 269 5.83 -14.98 2.54
C ARG A 269 4.31 -15.13 2.50
N THR A 270 3.58 -14.34 3.28
CA THR A 270 2.11 -14.33 3.29
C THR A 270 1.53 -13.99 1.92
N VAL A 271 2.08 -12.98 1.23
CA VAL A 271 1.68 -12.61 -0.13
C VAL A 271 1.87 -13.79 -1.08
N TYR A 272 3.03 -14.43 -1.05
CA TYR A 272 3.31 -15.60 -1.90
C TYR A 272 2.37 -16.77 -1.61
N GLU A 273 2.23 -17.16 -0.35
CA GLU A 273 1.40 -18.30 0.07
C GLU A 273 -0.07 -18.11 -0.33
N LYS A 274 -0.61 -16.89 -0.17
CA LYS A 274 -2.01 -16.61 -0.49
C LYS A 274 -2.27 -16.45 -1.98
N LEU A 275 -1.37 -15.86 -2.75
CA LEU A 275 -1.59 -15.57 -4.16
C LEU A 275 -1.09 -16.68 -5.11
N SER A 276 0.00 -17.38 -4.79
CA SER A 276 0.60 -18.36 -5.70
C SER A 276 -0.37 -19.47 -6.15
N PRO A 277 -1.35 -19.95 -5.35
CA PRO A 277 -2.32 -20.95 -5.81
C PRO A 277 -3.32 -20.42 -6.85
N LEU A 278 -3.45 -19.10 -6.97
CA LEU A 278 -4.41 -18.43 -7.85
C LEU A 278 -3.79 -17.95 -9.16
N LEU A 279 -2.47 -18.11 -9.30
CA LEU A 279 -1.67 -17.64 -10.44
C LEU A 279 -1.29 -18.82 -11.36
N ASP A 280 -1.16 -18.52 -12.65
CA ASP A 280 -0.48 -19.42 -13.57
C ASP A 280 1.01 -19.55 -13.25
N GLU A 281 1.71 -20.49 -13.92
CA GLU A 281 3.10 -20.81 -13.61
C GLU A 281 4.03 -19.60 -13.82
N GLU A 282 3.82 -18.82 -14.87
CA GLU A 282 4.67 -17.68 -15.21
C GLU A 282 4.59 -16.57 -14.15
N HIS A 283 3.38 -16.19 -13.74
CA HIS A 283 3.16 -15.21 -12.68
C HIS A 283 3.61 -15.72 -11.31
N ARG A 284 3.46 -17.02 -11.05
CA ARG A 284 3.92 -17.67 -9.81
C ARG A 284 5.44 -17.62 -9.67
N VAL A 285 6.17 -17.92 -10.75
CA VAL A 285 7.64 -17.84 -10.77
C VAL A 285 8.09 -16.39 -10.55
N TRP A 286 7.45 -15.43 -11.22
CA TRP A 286 7.73 -14.02 -11.04
C TRP A 286 7.46 -13.56 -9.59
N LEU A 287 6.29 -13.93 -9.02
CA LEU A 287 5.95 -13.57 -7.66
C LEU A 287 6.94 -14.18 -6.65
N LYS A 288 7.36 -15.41 -6.84
CA LYS A 288 8.37 -16.08 -6.00
C LYS A 288 9.67 -15.28 -5.98
N GLU A 289 10.10 -14.74 -7.13
CA GLU A 289 11.30 -13.90 -7.21
C GLU A 289 11.12 -12.58 -6.45
N LYS A 290 9.95 -11.93 -6.60
CA LYS A 290 9.66 -10.63 -5.96
C LYS A 290 9.40 -10.73 -4.45
N THR A 291 9.13 -11.91 -3.94
CA THR A 291 8.86 -12.16 -2.52
C THR A 291 9.98 -12.93 -1.82
N LYS A 292 11.15 -13.00 -2.43
CA LYS A 292 12.35 -13.57 -1.79
C LYS A 292 12.71 -12.79 -0.53
N PRO A 293 13.16 -13.48 0.53
CA PRO A 293 13.68 -12.81 1.70
C PRO A 293 14.78 -11.82 1.34
N LEU A 294 14.77 -10.67 2.01
CA LEU A 294 15.83 -9.66 1.91
C LEU A 294 17.13 -10.12 2.55
N GLY A 295 17.03 -11.03 3.52
CA GLY A 295 18.14 -11.55 4.29
C GLY A 295 19.04 -12.48 3.48
N ASN A 296 20.24 -12.53 3.86
CA ASN A 296 21.42 -13.37 3.56
C ASN A 296 22.29 -12.85 2.46
#